data_34da0feb59ae91aaeb0dc58274600eb2
#
_entry.id   34da0feb59ae91aaeb0dc58274600eb2
#
_cell.length_a   1.000
_cell.length_b   1.000
_cell.length_c   1.000
_cell.angle_alpha   90.00
_cell.angle_beta   90.00
_cell.angle_gamma   90.00
#
_symmetry.space_group_name_H-M   'P 1'
#
loop_
_entity.id
_entity.type
_entity.pdbx_description
1 polymer ?
#
loop_
_entity_poly.entity_id
_entity_poly.type
_entity_poly.pdbx_seq_one_letter_code
_entity_poly.pdbx_strand_id
1 'polypeptide(L)'
;IQFAFEHNLVGLEWAGGLPGDVGAAIRGNVGAFGSEIKDTVADAEVFEVKNGKPRFKTYRRFELKFSYRDSIVKKKGLGVVSATFRLMRGDSATLARARQTYLNNIEYRKIRHPLEYPNCGSVFKNINNPEHVKKVLEVFPDLEEKIARDWHGKVAMGYLIKRLDLSEYRVGDAMISPKHCNFIVNLGNAKASDVLSIIKVIQDKFVETFDFLPEVEVEIVK
;
A
#
# COMPACT_ATOMS: atom_id res chain seq x y z
N ILE A 1 16.20 -6.53 2.41
CA ILE A 1 15.80 -7.95 2.50
C ILE A 1 16.98 -8.85 2.17
N GLN A 2 17.70 -8.64 1.07
CA GLN A 2 18.86 -9.44 0.70
C GLN A 2 19.94 -9.42 1.79
N PHE A 3 20.27 -8.23 2.33
CA PHE A 3 21.16 -8.09 3.47
C PHE A 3 20.72 -8.93 4.68
N ALA A 4 19.41 -8.99 4.99
CA ALA A 4 18.91 -9.86 6.06
C ALA A 4 19.20 -11.34 5.78
N PHE A 5 18.96 -11.79 4.55
CA PHE A 5 19.23 -13.17 4.14
C PHE A 5 20.73 -13.53 4.20
N GLU A 6 21.62 -12.61 3.89
CA GLU A 6 23.08 -12.78 4.00
C GLU A 6 23.53 -12.99 5.45
N HIS A 7 22.74 -12.46 6.40
CA HIS A 7 22.97 -12.59 7.85
C HIS A 7 22.09 -13.68 8.51
N ASN A 8 21.50 -14.58 7.70
CA ASN A 8 20.61 -15.64 8.16
C ASN A 8 19.37 -15.13 8.92
N LEU A 9 18.85 -13.97 8.53
CA LEU A 9 17.66 -13.36 9.13
C LEU A 9 16.47 -13.45 8.17
N VAL A 10 15.27 -13.72 8.72
CA VAL A 10 14.00 -13.82 8.01
C VAL A 10 12.92 -12.97 8.69
N GLY A 11 11.83 -12.66 7.97
CA GLY A 11 10.69 -11.88 8.46
C GLY A 11 10.34 -10.66 7.59
N LEU A 12 11.13 -10.41 6.50
CA LEU A 12 10.86 -9.34 5.54
C LEU A 12 10.55 -9.86 4.12
N GLU A 13 10.48 -11.17 3.91
CA GLU A 13 10.26 -11.81 2.61
C GLU A 13 8.95 -11.43 1.96
N TRP A 14 7.93 -11.07 2.74
CA TRP A 14 6.65 -10.59 2.25
C TRP A 14 6.78 -9.30 1.40
N ALA A 15 7.81 -8.50 1.66
CA ALA A 15 8.04 -7.23 0.95
C ALA A 15 8.83 -7.41 -0.37
N GLY A 16 9.01 -8.65 -0.86
CA GLY A 16 9.67 -8.93 -2.14
C GLY A 16 9.09 -8.10 -3.29
N GLY A 17 9.95 -7.35 -4.00
CA GLY A 17 9.55 -6.51 -5.13
C GLY A 17 8.74 -5.27 -4.77
N LEU A 18 8.60 -4.92 -3.49
CA LEU A 18 7.95 -3.69 -3.06
C LEU A 18 8.89 -2.50 -3.32
N PRO A 19 8.48 -1.51 -4.13
CA PRO A 19 9.31 -0.34 -4.41
C PRO A 19 9.31 0.66 -3.25
N GLY A 20 10.34 1.51 -3.20
CA GLY A 20 10.46 2.54 -2.19
C GLY A 20 11.52 2.22 -1.14
N ASP A 21 11.72 3.15 -0.21
CA ASP A 21 12.69 3.04 0.85
C ASP A 21 12.07 2.71 2.23
N VAL A 22 12.92 2.40 3.19
CA VAL A 22 12.53 2.03 4.55
C VAL A 22 11.77 3.16 5.24
N GLY A 23 12.15 4.41 5.02
CA GLY A 23 11.48 5.57 5.62
C GLY A 23 10.03 5.70 5.17
N ALA A 24 9.77 5.56 3.87
CA ALA A 24 8.43 5.56 3.31
C ALA A 24 7.61 4.37 3.82
N ALA A 25 8.25 3.19 3.95
CA ALA A 25 7.62 2.00 4.47
C ALA A 25 7.11 2.20 5.91
N ILE A 26 7.91 2.80 6.78
CA ILE A 26 7.54 3.13 8.17
C ILE A 26 6.45 4.20 8.19
N ARG A 27 6.62 5.26 7.42
CA ARG A 27 5.66 6.36 7.35
C ARG A 27 4.25 5.85 7.02
N GLY A 28 4.13 5.00 6.01
CA GLY A 28 2.86 4.47 5.54
C GLY A 28 2.41 3.16 6.21
N ASN A 29 3.15 2.61 7.17
CA ASN A 29 2.92 1.24 7.65
C ASN A 29 2.66 0.30 6.48
N VAL A 30 3.63 0.23 5.56
CA VAL A 30 3.46 -0.54 4.33
C VAL A 30 3.17 -2.01 4.65
N GLY A 31 2.29 -2.63 3.87
CA GLY A 31 1.94 -4.03 4.05
C GLY A 31 1.48 -4.68 2.75
N ALA A 32 1.78 -5.95 2.63
CA ALA A 32 1.37 -6.83 1.53
C ALA A 32 1.35 -8.28 2.01
N PHE A 33 0.57 -9.12 1.33
CA PHE A 33 0.53 -10.58 1.57
C PHE A 33 0.25 -10.94 3.05
N GLY A 34 -0.60 -10.16 3.73
CA GLY A 34 -0.98 -10.40 5.12
C GLY A 34 -0.02 -9.89 6.19
N SER A 35 1.13 -9.32 5.82
CA SER A 35 2.13 -8.75 6.72
C SER A 35 2.25 -7.24 6.57
N GLU A 36 2.72 -6.57 7.62
CA GLU A 36 2.97 -5.13 7.63
C GLU A 36 4.34 -4.81 8.25
N ILE A 37 4.90 -3.64 7.94
CA ILE A 37 6.21 -3.23 8.47
C ILE A 37 6.20 -3.15 10.00
N LYS A 38 5.08 -2.80 10.63
CA LYS A 38 4.89 -2.79 12.09
C LYS A 38 5.21 -4.12 12.76
N ASP A 39 5.14 -5.25 12.02
CA ASP A 39 5.34 -6.58 12.60
C ASP A 39 6.80 -6.84 12.93
N THR A 40 7.70 -6.13 12.26
CA THR A 40 9.16 -6.31 12.38
C THR A 40 9.91 -5.10 12.92
N VAL A 41 9.35 -3.88 12.85
CA VAL A 41 10.00 -2.68 13.40
C VAL A 41 10.08 -2.73 14.92
N ALA A 42 11.26 -2.51 15.47
CA ALA A 42 11.48 -2.33 16.91
C ALA A 42 11.39 -0.86 17.32
N ASP A 43 12.06 -0.01 16.57
CA ASP A 43 12.08 1.45 16.75
C ASP A 43 12.44 2.16 15.44
N ALA A 44 12.25 3.48 15.43
CA ALA A 44 12.71 4.35 14.36
C ALA A 44 13.21 5.69 14.92
N GLU A 45 14.36 6.13 14.44
CA GLU A 45 14.82 7.50 14.65
C GLU A 45 14.18 8.41 13.61
N VAL A 46 13.54 9.47 14.08
CA VAL A 46 12.85 10.43 13.24
C VAL A 46 13.34 11.85 13.54
N PHE A 47 13.12 12.77 12.60
CA PHE A 47 13.37 14.18 12.82
C PHE A 47 12.16 15.03 12.45
N GLU A 48 12.06 16.17 13.12
CA GLU A 48 11.19 17.29 12.76
C GLU A 48 12.03 18.57 12.64
N VAL A 49 11.61 19.50 11.80
CA VAL A 49 12.21 20.84 11.76
C VAL A 49 11.34 21.77 12.60
N LYS A 50 11.89 22.30 13.69
CA LYS A 50 11.20 23.21 14.58
C LYS A 50 12.01 24.50 14.76
N ASN A 51 11.43 25.64 14.41
CA ASN A 51 12.12 26.93 14.40
C ASN A 51 13.42 26.90 13.57
N GLY A 52 13.39 26.28 12.39
CA GLY A 52 14.53 26.15 11.48
C GLY A 52 15.63 25.18 11.94
N LYS A 53 15.45 24.47 13.05
CA LYS A 53 16.44 23.54 13.60
C LYS A 53 15.88 22.10 13.58
N PRO A 54 16.68 21.10 13.14
CA PRO A 54 16.28 19.71 13.22
C PRO A 54 16.30 19.24 14.68
N ARG A 55 15.29 18.48 15.06
CA ARG A 55 15.19 17.78 16.34
C ARG A 55 15.00 16.30 16.07
N PHE A 56 15.83 15.48 16.66
CA PHE A 56 15.81 14.03 16.51
C PHE A 56 15.14 13.38 17.71
N LYS A 57 14.40 12.31 17.47
CA LYS A 57 13.79 11.49 18.51
C LYS A 57 13.65 10.05 18.03
N THR A 58 13.98 9.10 18.91
CA THR A 58 13.68 7.69 18.68
C THR A 58 12.30 7.35 19.22
N TYR A 59 11.45 6.78 18.36
CA TYR A 59 10.15 6.22 18.72
C TYR A 59 10.23 4.70 18.74
N ARG A 60 9.85 4.09 19.86
CA ARG A 60 9.65 2.65 19.94
C ARG A 60 8.41 2.23 19.14
N ARG A 61 8.32 0.96 18.76
CA ARG A 61 7.20 0.43 17.96
C ARG A 61 5.82 0.90 18.43
N PHE A 62 5.53 0.84 19.73
CA PHE A 62 4.23 1.24 20.26
C PHE A 62 3.97 2.75 20.19
N GLU A 63 5.03 3.57 20.22
CA GLU A 63 4.93 5.03 20.07
C GLU A 63 4.72 5.45 18.60
N LEU A 64 5.09 4.60 17.64
CA LEU A 64 4.86 4.81 16.21
C LEU A 64 3.38 4.75 15.84
N LYS A 65 2.52 4.22 16.73
CA LYS A 65 1.04 4.21 16.61
C LYS A 65 0.56 3.76 15.23
N PHE A 66 1.12 2.67 14.76
CA PHE A 66 0.77 2.11 13.47
C PHE A 66 -0.70 1.70 13.39
N SER A 67 -1.33 2.04 12.28
CA SER A 67 -2.62 1.54 11.85
C SER A 67 -2.61 1.28 10.34
N TYR A 68 -3.71 0.87 9.76
CA TYR A 68 -3.78 0.55 8.33
C TYR A 68 -3.39 1.76 7.47
N ARG A 69 -2.25 1.66 6.77
CA ARG A 69 -1.67 2.73 5.92
C ARG A 69 -1.42 4.05 6.66
N ASP A 70 -1.08 3.96 7.96
CA ASP A 70 -0.90 5.15 8.80
C ASP A 70 0.09 4.92 9.95
N SER A 71 0.71 6.01 10.41
CA SER A 71 1.61 6.06 11.56
C SER A 71 1.68 7.47 12.16
N ILE A 72 2.29 7.59 13.34
CA ILE A 72 2.58 8.91 13.92
C ILE A 72 3.53 9.73 13.05
N VAL A 73 4.43 9.06 12.30
CA VAL A 73 5.35 9.68 11.37
C VAL A 73 4.59 10.40 10.27
N LYS A 74 3.57 9.75 9.69
CA LYS A 74 2.69 10.33 8.68
C LYS A 74 1.87 11.49 9.24
N LYS A 75 1.21 11.27 10.39
CA LYS A 75 0.33 12.28 11.02
C LYS A 75 1.05 13.56 11.39
N LYS A 76 2.30 13.47 11.80
CA LYS A 76 3.11 14.63 12.22
C LYS A 76 4.04 15.17 11.12
N GLY A 77 4.06 14.57 9.93
CA GLY A 77 4.95 14.98 8.86
C GLY A 77 6.43 14.84 9.22
N LEU A 78 6.80 13.78 9.97
CA LEU A 78 8.19 13.56 10.39
C LEU A 78 8.99 12.90 9.28
N GLY A 79 10.30 13.20 9.23
CA GLY A 79 11.27 12.45 8.42
C GLY A 79 11.81 11.25 9.19
N VAL A 80 12.03 10.11 8.53
CA VAL A 80 12.70 8.94 9.12
C VAL A 80 14.18 8.97 8.76
N VAL A 81 15.04 8.83 9.75
CA VAL A 81 16.51 8.79 9.60
C VAL A 81 16.99 7.35 9.54
N SER A 82 16.55 6.56 10.50
CA SER A 82 16.95 5.15 10.62
C SER A 82 15.82 4.33 11.24
N ALA A 83 15.92 3.01 11.12
CA ALA A 83 15.01 2.07 11.75
C ALA A 83 15.72 0.81 12.18
N THR A 84 15.30 0.27 13.32
CA THR A 84 15.74 -1.02 13.82
C THR A 84 14.65 -2.06 13.56
N PHE A 85 15.03 -3.17 12.95
CA PHE A 85 14.14 -4.31 12.73
C PHE A 85 14.49 -5.47 13.67
N ARG A 86 13.46 -6.08 14.23
CA ARG A 86 13.57 -7.34 14.96
C ARG A 86 13.20 -8.47 14.02
N LEU A 87 14.19 -9.21 13.57
CA LEU A 87 14.06 -10.34 12.67
C LEU A 87 14.40 -11.65 13.37
N MET A 88 13.92 -12.76 12.82
CA MET A 88 14.20 -14.09 13.36
C MET A 88 15.43 -14.68 12.66
N ARG A 89 16.25 -15.43 13.43
CA ARG A 89 17.32 -16.23 12.85
C ARG A 89 16.73 -17.49 12.21
N GLY A 90 17.03 -17.71 10.93
CA GLY A 90 16.57 -18.88 10.20
C GLY A 90 17.67 -19.93 10.08
N ASP A 91 17.29 -21.19 10.17
CA ASP A 91 18.10 -22.30 9.69
C ASP A 91 18.06 -22.38 8.15
N SER A 92 18.85 -23.29 7.55
CA SER A 92 18.94 -23.43 6.10
C SER A 92 17.58 -23.67 5.44
N ALA A 93 16.70 -24.46 6.05
CA ALA A 93 15.37 -24.76 5.51
C ALA A 93 14.44 -23.53 5.58
N THR A 94 14.46 -22.80 6.68
CA THR A 94 13.69 -21.56 6.85
C THR A 94 14.14 -20.48 5.89
N LEU A 95 15.46 -20.31 5.72
CA LEU A 95 16.03 -19.38 4.75
C LEU A 95 15.65 -19.72 3.31
N ALA A 96 15.68 -21.01 2.94
CA ALA A 96 15.27 -21.45 1.61
C ALA A 96 13.79 -21.11 1.35
N ARG A 97 12.90 -21.37 2.31
CA ARG A 97 11.47 -21.01 2.20
C ARG A 97 11.28 -19.49 2.10
N ALA A 98 11.96 -18.72 2.93
CA ALA A 98 11.87 -17.26 2.92
C ALA A 98 12.35 -16.66 1.58
N ARG A 99 13.47 -17.17 1.03
CA ARG A 99 13.96 -16.78 -0.29
C ARG A 99 12.96 -17.13 -1.39
N GLN A 100 12.34 -18.30 -1.33
CA GLN A 100 11.32 -18.70 -2.30
C GLN A 100 10.09 -17.78 -2.20
N THR A 101 9.61 -17.47 -1.00
CA THR A 101 8.51 -16.52 -0.79
C THR A 101 8.85 -15.14 -1.36
N TYR A 102 10.05 -14.64 -1.11
CA TYR A 102 10.54 -13.38 -1.67
C TYR A 102 10.50 -13.36 -3.19
N LEU A 103 10.97 -14.42 -3.85
CA LEU A 103 10.98 -14.54 -5.30
C LEU A 103 9.54 -14.65 -5.87
N ASN A 104 8.69 -15.44 -5.24
CA ASN A 104 7.28 -15.58 -5.62
C ASN A 104 6.56 -14.24 -5.55
N ASN A 105 6.83 -13.42 -4.52
CA ASN A 105 6.23 -12.10 -4.38
C ASN A 105 6.70 -11.11 -5.45
N ILE A 106 7.97 -11.19 -5.86
CA ILE A 106 8.49 -10.43 -7.00
C ILE A 106 7.76 -10.82 -8.28
N GLU A 107 7.66 -12.13 -8.55
CA GLU A 107 7.02 -12.63 -9.77
C GLU A 107 5.51 -12.29 -9.79
N TYR A 108 4.82 -12.44 -8.66
CA TYR A 108 3.43 -11.99 -8.52
C TYR A 108 3.26 -10.53 -8.94
N ARG A 109 4.16 -9.63 -8.48
CA ARG A 109 4.09 -8.22 -8.82
C ARG A 109 4.34 -7.96 -10.30
N LYS A 110 5.31 -8.64 -10.92
CA LYS A 110 5.55 -8.54 -12.36
C LYS A 110 4.32 -8.93 -13.19
N ILE A 111 3.63 -9.99 -12.76
CA ILE A 111 2.43 -10.47 -13.47
C ILE A 111 1.23 -9.57 -13.23
N ARG A 112 1.04 -9.07 -12.00
CA ARG A 112 -0.22 -8.41 -11.58
C ARG A 112 -0.18 -6.90 -11.53
N HIS A 113 0.99 -6.28 -11.44
CA HIS A 113 1.13 -4.83 -11.39
C HIS A 113 1.60 -4.27 -12.74
N PRO A 114 1.16 -3.07 -13.12
CA PRO A 114 1.54 -2.43 -14.38
C PRO A 114 2.93 -1.77 -14.28
N LEU A 115 3.97 -2.60 -14.06
CA LEU A 115 5.35 -2.13 -13.85
C LEU A 115 6.00 -1.57 -15.12
N GLU A 116 5.40 -1.80 -16.26
CA GLU A 116 5.81 -1.28 -17.58
C GLU A 116 5.57 0.21 -17.77
N TYR A 117 4.70 0.82 -16.95
CA TYR A 117 4.38 2.24 -17.01
C TYR A 117 4.69 2.94 -15.68
N PRO A 118 5.11 4.22 -15.71
CA PRO A 118 5.23 5.02 -14.49
C PRO A 118 3.87 5.10 -13.76
N ASN A 119 3.90 4.87 -12.45
CA ASN A 119 2.73 4.92 -11.58
C ASN A 119 3.14 5.15 -10.13
N CYS A 120 2.20 5.49 -9.25
CA CYS A 120 2.43 5.72 -7.83
C CYS A 120 1.90 4.57 -6.94
N GLY A 121 1.66 3.40 -7.51
CA GLY A 121 1.07 2.26 -6.79
C GLY A 121 -0.45 2.34 -6.68
N SER A 122 -1.00 1.67 -5.66
CA SER A 122 -2.44 1.72 -5.38
C SER A 122 -2.87 3.13 -5.02
N VAL A 123 -3.86 3.66 -5.74
CA VAL A 123 -4.34 5.04 -5.57
C VAL A 123 -5.29 5.16 -4.39
N PHE A 124 -6.09 4.14 -4.13
CA PHE A 124 -7.06 4.10 -3.03
C PHE A 124 -6.71 3.02 -2.01
N LYS A 125 -7.03 3.28 -0.74
CA LYS A 125 -7.01 2.24 0.30
C LYS A 125 -8.09 1.20 0.02
N ASN A 126 -7.81 -0.08 0.32
CA ASN A 126 -8.87 -1.08 0.36
C ASN A 126 -9.90 -0.70 1.44
N ILE A 127 -11.17 -1.01 1.19
CA ILE A 127 -12.25 -0.68 2.10
C ILE A 127 -12.19 -1.63 3.30
N ASN A 128 -12.00 -1.08 4.48
CA ASN A 128 -11.93 -1.82 5.75
C ASN A 128 -12.92 -1.32 6.82
N ASN A 129 -13.69 -0.28 6.51
CA ASN A 129 -14.77 0.19 7.36
C ASN A 129 -15.96 -0.78 7.24
N PRO A 130 -16.45 -1.38 8.34
CA PRO A 130 -17.55 -2.35 8.28
C PRO A 130 -18.84 -1.81 7.64
N GLU A 131 -19.19 -0.54 7.88
CA GLU A 131 -20.37 0.09 7.27
C GLU A 131 -20.23 0.21 5.75
N HIS A 132 -19.03 0.57 5.27
CA HIS A 132 -18.76 0.64 3.83
C HIS A 132 -18.75 -0.76 3.19
N VAL A 133 -18.19 -1.76 3.90
CA VAL A 133 -18.23 -3.17 3.45
C VAL A 133 -19.68 -3.64 3.30
N LYS A 134 -20.55 -3.30 4.27
CA LYS A 134 -21.97 -3.62 4.21
C LYS A 134 -22.65 -2.98 2.98
N LYS A 135 -22.43 -1.69 2.74
CA LYS A 135 -22.96 -0.98 1.56
C LYS A 135 -22.50 -1.63 0.23
N VAL A 136 -21.25 -2.10 0.18
CA VAL A 136 -20.78 -2.86 -1.00
C VAL A 136 -21.52 -4.18 -1.16
N LEU A 137 -21.79 -4.90 -0.06
CA LEU A 137 -22.52 -6.18 -0.10
C LEU A 137 -24.00 -6.02 -0.43
N GLU A 138 -24.62 -4.87 -0.11
CA GLU A 138 -25.99 -4.55 -0.53
C GLU A 138 -26.09 -4.45 -2.06
N VAL A 139 -25.03 -3.99 -2.75
CA VAL A 139 -24.98 -3.89 -4.22
C VAL A 139 -24.42 -5.16 -4.86
N PHE A 140 -23.39 -5.76 -4.24
CA PHE A 140 -22.69 -6.93 -4.74
C PHE A 140 -22.66 -8.06 -3.69
N PRO A 141 -23.78 -8.74 -3.41
CA PRO A 141 -23.86 -9.81 -2.40
C PRO A 141 -22.98 -11.02 -2.73
N ASP A 142 -22.65 -11.24 -3.99
CA ASP A 142 -21.74 -12.30 -4.46
C ASP A 142 -20.30 -12.17 -3.95
N LEU A 143 -19.96 -11.04 -3.34
CA LEU A 143 -18.61 -10.81 -2.79
C LEU A 143 -18.42 -11.28 -1.34
N GLU A 144 -19.50 -11.71 -0.65
CA GLU A 144 -19.46 -12.05 0.78
C GLU A 144 -18.40 -13.12 1.09
N GLU A 145 -18.42 -14.24 0.38
CA GLU A 145 -17.45 -15.33 0.58
C GLU A 145 -16.02 -14.87 0.26
N LYS A 146 -15.84 -14.09 -0.80
CA LYS A 146 -14.55 -13.58 -1.22
C LYS A 146 -13.96 -12.58 -0.22
N ILE A 147 -14.80 -11.72 0.35
CA ILE A 147 -14.40 -10.76 1.42
C ILE A 147 -13.95 -11.53 2.66
N ALA A 148 -14.71 -12.57 3.05
CA ALA A 148 -14.38 -13.34 4.24
C ALA A 148 -13.10 -14.15 4.08
N ARG A 149 -12.96 -14.90 2.99
CA ARG A 149 -11.84 -15.86 2.79
C ARG A 149 -10.60 -15.23 2.20
N ASP A 150 -10.74 -14.48 1.11
CA ASP A 150 -9.60 -14.07 0.29
C ASP A 150 -9.07 -12.69 0.70
N TRP A 151 -9.95 -11.83 1.19
CA TRP A 151 -9.62 -10.43 1.49
C TRP A 151 -9.62 -10.09 2.98
N HIS A 152 -9.80 -11.10 3.84
CA HIS A 152 -9.69 -10.96 5.30
C HIS A 152 -10.57 -9.82 5.85
N GLY A 153 -11.83 -9.78 5.43
CA GLY A 153 -12.81 -8.79 5.87
C GLY A 153 -12.70 -7.41 5.20
N LYS A 154 -11.79 -7.23 4.24
CA LYS A 154 -11.65 -5.99 3.45
C LYS A 154 -12.22 -6.17 2.05
N VAL A 155 -12.53 -5.07 1.38
CA VAL A 155 -12.88 -5.10 -0.04
C VAL A 155 -11.74 -4.53 -0.86
N ALA A 156 -11.30 -5.30 -1.86
CA ALA A 156 -10.20 -4.90 -2.75
C ALA A 156 -10.67 -3.81 -3.74
N MET A 157 -10.14 -2.59 -3.61
CA MET A 157 -10.51 -1.46 -4.46
C MET A 157 -10.32 -1.72 -5.95
N GLY A 158 -9.21 -2.34 -6.34
CA GLY A 158 -8.97 -2.65 -7.77
C GLY A 158 -10.03 -3.57 -8.36
N TYR A 159 -10.60 -4.47 -7.56
CA TYR A 159 -11.69 -5.34 -7.99
C TYR A 159 -12.99 -4.54 -8.17
N LEU A 160 -13.34 -3.65 -7.24
CA LEU A 160 -14.54 -2.82 -7.37
C LEU A 160 -14.46 -1.85 -8.54
N ILE A 161 -13.32 -1.17 -8.72
CA ILE A 161 -13.11 -0.27 -9.85
C ILE A 161 -13.33 -1.01 -11.18
N LYS A 162 -12.85 -2.27 -11.27
CA LYS A 162 -13.11 -3.11 -12.44
C LYS A 162 -14.59 -3.47 -12.58
N ARG A 163 -15.29 -3.82 -11.48
CA ARG A 163 -16.74 -4.15 -11.49
C ARG A 163 -17.64 -2.96 -11.84
N LEU A 164 -17.13 -1.74 -11.66
CA LEU A 164 -17.80 -0.50 -12.03
C LEU A 164 -17.49 -0.06 -13.49
N ASP A 165 -16.88 -0.96 -14.29
CA ASP A 165 -16.55 -0.77 -15.70
C ASP A 165 -15.62 0.44 -15.96
N LEU A 166 -14.75 0.77 -14.98
CA LEU A 166 -13.78 1.86 -15.09
C LEU A 166 -12.39 1.39 -15.55
N SER A 167 -12.22 0.10 -15.90
CA SER A 167 -10.96 -0.39 -16.49
C SER A 167 -10.65 0.37 -17.77
N GLU A 168 -9.38 0.77 -17.96
CA GLU A 168 -8.92 1.51 -19.14
C GLU A 168 -9.52 2.92 -19.33
N TYR A 169 -10.30 3.41 -18.34
CA TYR A 169 -10.77 4.79 -18.37
C TYR A 169 -9.59 5.76 -18.41
N ARG A 170 -9.62 6.69 -19.34
CA ARG A 170 -8.47 7.53 -19.68
C ARG A 170 -8.83 9.02 -19.69
N VAL A 171 -7.93 9.84 -19.14
CA VAL A 171 -7.95 11.31 -19.25
C VAL A 171 -6.55 11.76 -19.65
N GLY A 172 -6.42 12.41 -20.79
CA GLY A 172 -5.10 12.71 -21.35
C GLY A 172 -4.26 11.45 -21.52
N ASP A 173 -3.05 11.45 -20.96
CA ASP A 173 -2.16 10.27 -20.92
C ASP A 173 -2.20 9.51 -19.57
N ALA A 174 -3.12 9.86 -18.67
CA ALA A 174 -3.41 9.05 -17.49
C ALA A 174 -4.48 8.01 -17.80
N MET A 175 -4.30 6.75 -17.34
CA MET A 175 -5.24 5.65 -17.58
C MET A 175 -5.35 4.73 -16.36
N ILE A 176 -6.55 4.25 -16.05
CA ILE A 176 -6.76 3.15 -15.11
C ILE A 176 -6.22 1.87 -15.74
N SER A 177 -5.22 1.25 -15.08
CA SER A 177 -4.57 0.07 -15.63
C SER A 177 -5.51 -1.15 -15.69
N PRO A 178 -5.67 -1.80 -16.87
CA PRO A 178 -6.44 -3.04 -16.96
C PRO A 178 -5.81 -4.21 -16.20
N LYS A 179 -4.50 -4.15 -15.96
CA LYS A 179 -3.75 -5.15 -15.21
C LYS A 179 -4.07 -5.12 -13.71
N HIS A 180 -4.29 -3.91 -13.17
CA HIS A 180 -4.70 -3.68 -11.78
C HIS A 180 -5.44 -2.34 -11.67
N CYS A 181 -6.76 -2.35 -11.59
CA CYS A 181 -7.57 -1.14 -11.70
C CYS A 181 -7.43 -0.13 -10.54
N ASN A 182 -6.73 -0.46 -9.45
CA ASN A 182 -6.37 0.53 -8.42
C ASN A 182 -5.06 1.27 -8.74
N PHE A 183 -4.48 1.07 -9.93
CA PHE A 183 -3.31 1.79 -10.43
C PHE A 183 -3.72 2.72 -11.57
N ILE A 184 -3.31 3.97 -11.48
CA ILE A 184 -3.38 4.92 -12.58
C ILE A 184 -1.97 5.02 -13.16
N VAL A 185 -1.85 4.69 -14.44
CA VAL A 185 -0.58 4.69 -15.17
C VAL A 185 -0.42 5.91 -16.04
N ASN A 186 0.82 6.37 -16.19
CA ASN A 186 1.18 7.42 -17.13
C ASN A 186 1.65 6.79 -18.44
N LEU A 187 0.92 7.02 -19.53
CA LEU A 187 1.22 6.49 -20.87
C LEU A 187 2.28 7.32 -21.62
N GLY A 188 2.77 8.40 -21.00
CA GLY A 188 3.82 9.25 -21.57
C GLY A 188 3.84 10.65 -20.97
N ASN A 189 2.82 11.46 -21.25
CA ASN A 189 2.78 12.87 -20.87
C ASN A 189 1.61 13.23 -19.94
N ALA A 190 1.16 12.30 -19.09
CA ALA A 190 0.07 12.55 -18.15
C ALA A 190 0.42 13.71 -17.21
N LYS A 191 -0.54 14.60 -17.00
CA LYS A 191 -0.47 15.70 -16.06
C LYS A 191 -1.08 15.28 -14.72
N ALA A 192 -0.68 15.91 -13.62
CA ALA A 192 -1.30 15.70 -12.31
C ALA A 192 -2.82 15.95 -12.35
N SER A 193 -3.27 16.94 -13.13
CA SER A 193 -4.70 17.21 -13.38
C SER A 193 -5.46 16.03 -13.97
N ASP A 194 -4.82 15.27 -14.87
CA ASP A 194 -5.44 14.13 -15.53
C ASP A 194 -5.65 12.99 -14.51
N VAL A 195 -4.64 12.73 -13.68
CA VAL A 195 -4.73 11.76 -12.58
C VAL A 195 -5.80 12.16 -11.56
N LEU A 196 -5.85 13.44 -11.17
CA LEU A 196 -6.87 13.96 -10.25
C LEU A 196 -8.28 13.84 -10.82
N SER A 197 -8.43 14.05 -12.12
CA SER A 197 -9.72 13.87 -12.81
C SER A 197 -10.18 12.41 -12.76
N ILE A 198 -9.28 11.45 -12.97
CA ILE A 198 -9.60 10.02 -12.85
C ILE A 198 -9.98 9.67 -11.41
N ILE A 199 -9.22 10.18 -10.42
CA ILE A 199 -9.54 9.97 -9.00
C ILE A 199 -10.97 10.47 -8.70
N LYS A 200 -11.32 11.66 -9.19
CA LYS A 200 -12.66 12.21 -9.01
C LYS A 200 -13.74 11.36 -9.66
N VAL A 201 -13.54 10.89 -10.89
CA VAL A 201 -14.49 9.99 -11.57
C VAL A 201 -14.74 8.72 -10.76
N ILE A 202 -13.67 8.09 -10.21
CA ILE A 202 -13.82 6.93 -9.35
C ILE A 202 -14.62 7.30 -8.09
N GLN A 203 -14.29 8.41 -7.43
CA GLN A 203 -14.98 8.87 -6.23
C GLN A 203 -16.47 9.15 -6.47
N ASP A 204 -16.80 9.86 -7.57
CA ASP A 204 -18.17 10.16 -7.93
C ASP A 204 -18.96 8.87 -8.20
N LYS A 205 -18.34 7.90 -8.91
CA LYS A 205 -18.97 6.60 -9.18
C LYS A 205 -19.21 5.78 -7.90
N PHE A 206 -18.30 5.86 -6.92
CA PHE A 206 -18.47 5.21 -5.63
C PHE A 206 -19.59 5.86 -4.80
N VAL A 207 -19.68 7.18 -4.79
CA VAL A 207 -20.77 7.89 -4.11
C VAL A 207 -22.12 7.55 -4.75
N GLU A 208 -22.20 7.54 -6.09
CA GLU A 208 -23.41 7.16 -6.83
C GLU A 208 -23.87 5.72 -6.52
N THR A 209 -22.90 4.79 -6.44
CA THR A 209 -23.22 3.34 -6.37
C THR A 209 -23.35 2.86 -4.93
N PHE A 210 -22.54 3.36 -3.99
CA PHE A 210 -22.42 2.83 -2.63
C PHE A 210 -22.70 3.87 -1.54
N ASP A 211 -22.98 5.12 -1.90
CA ASP A 211 -23.21 6.23 -0.96
C ASP A 211 -22.10 6.41 0.07
N PHE A 212 -20.82 6.33 -0.37
CA PHE A 212 -19.66 6.74 0.40
C PHE A 212 -18.47 7.15 -0.47
N LEU A 213 -17.59 7.97 0.08
CA LEU A 213 -16.37 8.45 -0.58
C LEU A 213 -15.20 7.50 -0.27
N PRO A 214 -14.55 6.86 -1.28
CA PRO A 214 -13.40 6.00 -1.05
C PRO A 214 -12.17 6.84 -0.66
N GLU A 215 -11.37 6.32 0.28
CA GLU A 215 -10.19 7.02 0.80
C GLU A 215 -9.00 6.90 -0.16
N VAL A 216 -8.46 8.03 -0.60
CA VAL A 216 -7.24 8.10 -1.42
C VAL A 216 -6.03 7.75 -0.54
N GLU A 217 -5.17 6.83 -1.00
CA GLU A 217 -3.94 6.43 -0.31
C GLU A 217 -2.75 7.32 -0.71
N VAL A 218 -2.69 7.72 -1.98
CA VAL A 218 -1.62 8.57 -2.51
C VAL A 218 -1.69 9.98 -1.92
N GLU A 219 -0.53 10.57 -1.70
CA GLU A 219 -0.42 11.93 -1.18
C GLU A 219 -0.34 12.93 -2.34
N ILE A 220 -1.22 13.93 -2.30
CA ILE A 220 -1.23 15.01 -3.30
C ILE A 220 -0.38 16.15 -2.75
N VAL A 221 0.80 16.33 -3.33
CA VAL A 221 1.70 17.44 -3.00
C VAL A 221 1.28 18.66 -3.84
N LYS A 222 1.07 19.78 -3.13
CA LYS A 222 0.71 21.08 -3.75
C LYS A 222 1.95 21.96 -3.90
#